data_79256bcb919e05b6933a82be9162a546
#
_entry.id   79256bcb919e05b6933a82be9162a546
#
_cell.length_a   1.000
_cell.length_b   1.000
_cell.length_c   1.000
_cell.angle_alpha   90.00
_cell.angle_beta   90.00
_cell.angle_gamma   90.00
#
_symmetry.space_group_name_H-M   'P 1'
#
loop_
_entity.id
_entity.type
_entity.pdbx_description
1 polymer ?
#
loop_
_entity_poly.entity_id
_entity_poly.type
_entity_poly.pdbx_seq_one_letter_code
_entity_poly.pdbx_strand_id
1 'polypeptide(L)'
;LSLEGDVCEFGVAQGKTSKLIGYIIKNTDKKFFLFDSFKGLPKPSGEDKLKDDIFNLKNINNYEGKMSHEENKVINELKIINFEKEKLVINKGFFFERNIVNFIIPKNVSFAYLDFDFYQPTLDVLNMLEKIIVNKGIIIVDDYDFFSTGVKTAVDSWINKNKEKFTIKQIKTSLSSFVIIQKIR
;
A
#
# COMPACT_ATOMS: atom_id res chain seq x y z
N LEU A 1 -15.20 -5.62 -9.84
CA LEU A 1 -14.71 -4.53 -10.71
C LEU A 1 -15.81 -3.53 -11.09
N SER A 2 -17.06 -3.73 -10.64
CA SER A 2 -18.20 -2.86 -10.94
C SER A 2 -18.24 -1.56 -10.12
N LEU A 3 -17.41 -1.41 -9.09
CA LEU A 3 -17.37 -0.19 -8.29
C LEU A 3 -16.68 0.93 -9.08
N GLU A 4 -17.25 2.12 -9.06
CA GLU A 4 -16.57 3.32 -9.55
C GLU A 4 -15.30 3.62 -8.74
N GLY A 5 -14.35 4.33 -9.37
CA GLY A 5 -13.08 4.70 -8.75
C GLY A 5 -11.92 3.87 -9.24
N ASP A 6 -10.74 4.43 -9.04
CA ASP A 6 -9.47 3.92 -9.52
C ASP A 6 -8.85 2.90 -8.56
N VAL A 7 -7.70 2.38 -8.93
CA VAL A 7 -6.95 1.39 -8.17
C VAL A 7 -5.61 1.98 -7.73
N CYS A 8 -5.22 1.76 -6.48
CA CYS A 8 -3.97 2.22 -5.90
C CYS A 8 -3.13 1.06 -5.38
N GLU A 9 -1.80 1.20 -5.50
CA GLU A 9 -0.82 0.38 -4.80
C GLU A 9 0.20 1.28 -4.13
N PHE A 10 0.46 1.04 -2.86
CA PHE A 10 1.38 1.79 -2.02
C PHE A 10 2.46 0.86 -1.52
N GLY A 11 3.71 1.06 -1.99
CA GLY A 11 4.79 0.11 -1.91
C GLY A 11 4.71 -0.88 -3.07
N VAL A 12 5.53 -0.65 -4.09
CA VAL A 12 5.49 -1.43 -5.36
C VAL A 12 6.68 -2.36 -5.48
N ALA A 13 7.76 -2.09 -4.78
CA ALA A 13 9.00 -2.85 -4.81
C ALA A 13 9.42 -3.24 -6.26
N GLN A 14 9.39 -4.53 -6.60
CA GLN A 14 9.75 -5.04 -7.93
C GLN A 14 8.60 -5.04 -8.94
N GLY A 15 7.38 -4.61 -8.55
CA GLY A 15 6.20 -4.61 -9.41
C GLY A 15 5.53 -5.96 -9.63
N LYS A 16 5.77 -6.96 -8.76
CA LYS A 16 5.13 -8.27 -8.90
C LYS A 16 3.65 -8.21 -8.56
N THR A 17 3.30 -7.54 -7.48
CA THR A 17 1.93 -7.25 -7.09
C THR A 17 1.27 -6.30 -8.07
N SER A 18 2.00 -5.25 -8.51
CA SER A 18 1.55 -4.33 -9.57
C SER A 18 1.14 -5.08 -10.85
N LYS A 19 1.94 -6.07 -11.28
CA LYS A 19 1.63 -6.90 -12.45
C LYS A 19 0.34 -7.68 -12.26
N LEU A 20 0.12 -8.30 -11.09
CA LEU A 20 -1.08 -9.06 -10.79
C LEU A 20 -2.33 -8.15 -10.80
N ILE A 21 -2.26 -7.03 -10.07
CA ILE A 21 -3.35 -6.05 -10.01
C ILE A 21 -3.61 -5.49 -11.42
N GLY A 22 -2.55 -5.05 -12.12
CA GLY A 22 -2.63 -4.54 -13.48
C GLY A 22 -3.27 -5.53 -14.45
N TYR A 23 -2.93 -6.82 -14.37
CA TYR A 23 -3.55 -7.86 -15.20
C TYR A 23 -5.07 -7.96 -14.97
N ILE A 24 -5.52 -7.82 -13.71
CA ILE A 24 -6.94 -7.88 -13.36
C ILE A 24 -7.70 -6.68 -13.92
N ILE A 25 -7.09 -5.48 -13.94
CA ILE A 25 -7.78 -4.24 -14.30
C ILE A 25 -7.51 -3.76 -15.73
N LYS A 26 -6.57 -4.34 -16.47
CA LYS A 26 -6.12 -3.84 -17.79
C LYS A 26 -7.24 -3.62 -18.80
N ASN A 27 -8.29 -4.43 -18.73
CA ASN A 27 -9.44 -4.35 -19.64
C ASN A 27 -10.60 -3.52 -19.05
N THR A 28 -10.34 -2.68 -18.06
CA THR A 28 -11.32 -1.76 -17.47
C THR A 28 -10.91 -0.31 -17.76
N ASP A 29 -11.79 0.66 -17.49
CA ASP A 29 -11.49 2.08 -17.63
C ASP A 29 -10.73 2.67 -16.42
N LYS A 30 -10.38 1.83 -15.43
CA LYS A 30 -9.70 2.26 -14.21
C LYS A 30 -8.26 2.66 -14.48
N LYS A 31 -7.83 3.77 -13.87
CA LYS A 31 -6.42 4.13 -13.77
C LYS A 31 -5.77 3.37 -12.62
N PHE A 32 -4.48 3.11 -12.78
CA PHE A 32 -3.64 2.47 -11.77
C PHE A 32 -2.62 3.46 -11.22
N PHE A 33 -2.75 3.81 -9.95
CA PHE A 33 -1.88 4.74 -9.25
C PHE A 33 -0.89 3.97 -8.39
N LEU A 34 0.37 4.12 -8.67
CA LEU A 34 1.49 3.50 -7.96
C LEU A 34 2.19 4.56 -7.11
N PHE A 35 2.48 4.23 -5.87
CA PHE A 35 3.19 5.10 -4.93
C PHE A 35 4.38 4.34 -4.35
N ASP A 36 5.60 4.81 -4.61
CA ASP A 36 6.82 4.23 -4.05
C ASP A 36 7.93 5.27 -4.01
N SER A 37 8.81 5.16 -3.03
CA SER A 37 9.99 6.01 -2.94
C SER A 37 11.03 5.67 -4.00
N PHE A 38 11.10 4.40 -4.41
CA PHE A 38 12.18 3.78 -5.18
C PHE A 38 13.56 3.97 -4.51
N LYS A 39 13.54 4.29 -3.21
CA LYS A 39 14.72 4.47 -2.35
C LYS A 39 14.74 3.50 -1.17
N GLY A 40 13.80 2.54 -1.15
CA GLY A 40 13.62 1.60 -0.06
C GLY A 40 12.80 2.16 1.10
N LEU A 41 12.91 1.50 2.23
CA LEU A 41 12.14 1.82 3.43
C LEU A 41 12.52 3.19 4.00
N PRO A 42 11.56 3.97 4.52
CA PRO A 42 11.86 5.20 5.23
C PRO A 42 12.53 4.91 6.59
N LYS A 43 12.92 5.96 7.29
CA LYS A 43 13.35 5.83 8.67
C LYS A 43 12.19 5.34 9.54
N PRO A 44 12.37 4.25 10.34
CA PRO A 44 11.34 3.75 11.24
C PRO A 44 10.98 4.77 12.33
N SER A 45 9.74 4.70 12.80
CA SER A 45 9.23 5.47 13.95
C SER A 45 9.42 4.72 15.27
N GLY A 46 9.01 5.33 16.37
CA GLY A 46 9.06 4.68 17.70
C GLY A 46 8.10 3.50 17.84
N GLU A 47 7.06 3.44 17.02
CA GLU A 47 6.06 2.36 16.94
C GLU A 47 6.57 1.13 16.18
N ASP A 48 7.63 1.29 15.39
CA ASP A 48 8.20 0.24 14.57
C ASP A 48 9.23 -0.57 15.37
N LYS A 49 8.84 -1.76 15.79
CA LYS A 49 9.75 -2.73 16.42
C LYS A 49 9.83 -3.95 15.52
N LEU A 50 11.05 -4.47 15.36
CA LEU A 50 11.31 -5.66 14.57
C LEU A 50 10.61 -6.88 15.18
N LYS A 51 9.85 -7.62 14.39
CA LYS A 51 9.22 -8.89 14.75
C LYS A 51 9.88 -10.06 14.02
N ASP A 52 10.13 -9.90 12.72
CA ASP A 52 10.86 -10.87 11.92
C ASP A 52 12.07 -10.20 11.26
N ASP A 53 13.25 -10.74 11.52
CA ASP A 53 14.53 -10.19 11.02
C ASP A 53 14.89 -10.81 9.67
N ILE A 54 14.10 -10.53 8.66
CA ILE A 54 14.17 -11.13 7.32
C ILE A 54 15.54 -10.98 6.62
N PHE A 55 16.34 -9.98 7.01
CA PHE A 55 17.70 -9.74 6.48
C PHE A 55 18.82 -9.92 7.50
N ASN A 56 18.51 -10.44 8.71
CA ASN A 56 19.48 -10.60 9.82
C ASN A 56 20.21 -9.28 10.19
N LEU A 57 19.49 -8.16 10.17
CA LEU A 57 20.05 -6.83 10.48
C LEU A 57 20.00 -6.47 11.97
N LYS A 58 19.35 -7.30 12.81
CA LYS A 58 19.27 -7.23 14.27
C LYS A 58 18.54 -6.00 14.83
N ASN A 59 18.39 -4.94 14.06
CA ASN A 59 17.77 -3.70 14.52
C ASN A 59 16.92 -3.10 13.39
N ILE A 60 15.70 -2.66 13.73
CA ILE A 60 14.77 -2.08 12.78
C ILE A 60 15.35 -0.83 12.07
N ASN A 61 16.18 -0.04 12.76
CA ASN A 61 16.81 1.13 12.16
C ASN A 61 17.78 0.79 11.01
N ASN A 62 18.32 -0.43 10.97
CA ASN A 62 19.19 -0.89 9.90
C ASN A 62 18.43 -1.24 8.61
N TYR A 63 17.10 -1.22 8.68
CA TYR A 63 16.23 -1.44 7.52
C TYR A 63 15.98 -0.17 6.69
N GLU A 64 16.33 1.03 7.20
CA GLU A 64 16.26 2.27 6.42
C GLU A 64 17.02 2.10 5.09
N GLY A 65 16.36 2.44 3.98
CA GLY A 65 16.91 2.31 2.63
C GLY A 65 16.98 0.88 2.07
N LYS A 66 16.62 -0.16 2.84
CA LYS A 66 16.50 -1.52 2.31
C LYS A 66 15.28 -1.68 1.42
N MET A 67 15.21 -2.76 0.64
CA MET A 67 14.12 -3.03 -0.33
C MET A 67 14.01 -1.97 -1.44
N SER A 68 15.10 -1.23 -1.71
CA SER A 68 15.13 -0.28 -2.82
C SER A 68 15.15 -1.00 -4.16
N HIS A 69 14.29 -0.59 -5.09
CA HIS A 69 14.21 -1.12 -6.45
C HIS A 69 14.07 -0.01 -7.47
N GLU A 70 14.50 -0.28 -8.70
CA GLU A 70 14.40 0.69 -9.79
C GLU A 70 12.98 0.73 -10.36
N GLU A 71 12.46 1.94 -10.58
CA GLU A 71 11.16 2.19 -11.19
C GLU A 71 10.96 1.45 -12.53
N ASN A 72 12.01 1.32 -13.33
CA ASN A 72 11.99 0.62 -14.62
C ASN A 72 11.59 -0.86 -14.48
N LYS A 73 11.86 -1.51 -13.35
CA LYS A 73 11.40 -2.90 -13.12
C LYS A 73 9.89 -2.98 -13.10
N VAL A 74 9.23 -2.06 -12.41
CA VAL A 74 7.76 -2.00 -12.34
C VAL A 74 7.17 -1.75 -13.72
N ILE A 75 7.71 -0.77 -14.46
CA ILE A 75 7.28 -0.46 -15.81
C ILE A 75 7.40 -1.68 -16.73
N ASN A 76 8.50 -2.44 -16.62
CA ASN A 76 8.72 -3.64 -17.43
C ASN A 76 7.73 -4.77 -17.07
N GLU A 77 7.42 -4.98 -15.77
CA GLU A 77 6.42 -5.97 -15.37
C GLU A 77 5.02 -5.64 -15.92
N LEU A 78 4.64 -4.36 -15.95
CA LEU A 78 3.37 -3.91 -16.53
C LEU A 78 3.36 -4.01 -18.06
N LYS A 79 4.49 -3.76 -18.75
CA LYS A 79 4.62 -3.97 -20.19
C LYS A 79 4.41 -5.43 -20.59
N ILE A 80 4.90 -6.40 -19.81
CA ILE A 80 4.74 -7.84 -20.09
C ILE A 80 3.26 -8.23 -20.23
N ILE A 81 2.38 -7.57 -19.49
CA ILE A 81 0.93 -7.83 -19.54
C ILE A 81 0.17 -6.91 -20.50
N ASN A 82 0.87 -6.07 -21.25
CA ASN A 82 0.30 -5.05 -22.14
C ASN A 82 -0.63 -4.08 -21.39
N PHE A 83 -0.22 -3.60 -20.20
CA PHE A 83 -0.96 -2.57 -19.49
C PHE A 83 -0.81 -1.23 -20.20
N GLU A 84 -1.93 -0.51 -20.42
CA GLU A 84 -1.95 0.76 -21.14
C GLU A 84 -1.24 1.86 -20.33
N LYS A 85 -0.24 2.49 -20.94
CA LYS A 85 0.59 3.51 -20.29
C LYS A 85 -0.23 4.73 -19.85
N GLU A 86 -1.25 5.08 -20.60
CA GLU A 86 -2.14 6.21 -20.36
C GLU A 86 -3.00 6.04 -19.11
N LYS A 87 -3.18 4.80 -18.67
CA LYS A 87 -3.89 4.45 -17.43
C LYS A 87 -2.97 4.34 -16.22
N LEU A 88 -1.64 4.42 -16.42
CA LEU A 88 -0.64 4.27 -15.36
C LEU A 88 -0.20 5.64 -14.83
N VAL A 89 -0.27 5.84 -13.52
CA VAL A 89 0.23 7.03 -12.83
C VAL A 89 1.24 6.59 -11.78
N ILE A 90 2.50 6.95 -11.93
CA ILE A 90 3.57 6.64 -10.97
C ILE A 90 3.89 7.89 -10.15
N ASN A 91 3.69 7.78 -8.84
CA ASN A 91 4.02 8.80 -7.85
C ASN A 91 5.31 8.39 -7.12
N LYS A 92 6.41 9.09 -7.43
CA LYS A 92 7.73 8.79 -6.89
C LYS A 92 8.04 9.64 -5.67
N GLY A 93 8.27 9.02 -4.53
CA GLY A 93 8.64 9.68 -3.28
C GLY A 93 8.16 8.93 -2.06
N PHE A 94 8.71 9.28 -0.90
CA PHE A 94 8.18 8.79 0.38
C PHE A 94 6.79 9.39 0.63
N PHE A 95 5.81 8.54 0.90
CA PHE A 95 4.45 8.96 1.17
C PHE A 95 4.30 9.33 2.64
N PHE A 96 4.07 10.63 2.88
CA PHE A 96 3.72 11.18 4.18
C PHE A 96 2.62 12.24 4.01
N GLU A 97 1.75 12.40 5.00
CA GLU A 97 0.65 13.39 4.94
C GLU A 97 1.17 14.80 4.59
N ARG A 98 2.32 15.21 5.13
CA ARG A 98 2.96 16.51 4.90
C ARG A 98 3.39 16.76 3.45
N ASN A 99 3.56 15.73 2.62
CA ASN A 99 4.00 15.85 1.22
C ASN A 99 3.02 15.30 0.20
N ILE A 100 1.79 14.99 0.61
CA ILE A 100 0.74 14.47 -0.27
C ILE A 100 0.45 15.38 -1.46
N VAL A 101 0.66 16.67 -1.30
CA VAL A 101 0.48 17.69 -2.35
C VAL A 101 1.42 17.51 -3.55
N ASN A 102 2.49 16.75 -3.38
CA ASN A 102 3.44 16.44 -4.45
C ASN A 102 3.01 15.26 -5.31
N PHE A 103 1.91 14.59 -4.96
CA PHE A 103 1.43 13.40 -5.63
C PHE A 103 0.16 13.68 -6.44
N ILE A 104 0.00 12.93 -7.52
CA ILE A 104 -1.25 12.86 -8.26
C ILE A 104 -2.15 11.84 -7.56
N ILE A 105 -3.16 12.32 -6.85
CA ILE A 105 -4.09 11.49 -6.07
C ILE A 105 -5.38 11.29 -6.87
N PRO A 106 -5.92 10.05 -6.97
CA PRO A 106 -7.21 9.82 -7.60
C PRO A 106 -8.34 10.46 -6.81
N LYS A 107 -9.39 10.86 -7.50
CA LYS A 107 -10.59 11.44 -6.87
C LYS A 107 -11.35 10.41 -6.02
N ASN A 108 -11.49 9.20 -6.54
CA ASN A 108 -12.18 8.08 -5.92
C ASN A 108 -11.34 6.80 -6.07
N VAL A 109 -11.30 5.98 -5.04
CA VAL A 109 -10.58 4.70 -5.02
C VAL A 109 -11.57 3.57 -4.77
N SER A 110 -11.55 2.54 -5.61
CA SER A 110 -12.35 1.33 -5.42
C SER A 110 -11.56 0.20 -4.76
N PHE A 111 -10.24 0.17 -4.97
CA PHE A 111 -9.35 -0.83 -4.41
C PHE A 111 -7.98 -0.21 -4.12
N ALA A 112 -7.42 -0.52 -2.96
CA ALA A 112 -6.07 -0.16 -2.58
C ALA A 112 -5.32 -1.36 -1.99
N TYR A 113 -4.05 -1.52 -2.38
CA TYR A 113 -3.11 -2.45 -1.77
C TYR A 113 -2.01 -1.64 -1.07
N LEU A 114 -1.79 -1.90 0.21
CA LEU A 114 -0.86 -1.21 1.10
C LEU A 114 0.23 -2.16 1.55
N ASP A 115 1.49 -1.83 1.26
CA ASP A 115 2.67 -2.61 1.62
C ASP A 115 3.85 -1.65 1.91
N PHE A 116 3.70 -0.91 3.02
CA PHE A 116 4.69 0.11 3.43
C PHE A 116 5.51 -0.28 4.67
N ASP A 117 5.31 -1.50 5.19
CA ASP A 117 6.11 -2.11 6.26
C ASP A 117 6.13 -1.37 7.61
N PHE A 118 5.93 -0.04 7.65
CA PHE A 118 6.09 0.81 8.83
C PHE A 118 4.83 1.59 9.20
N TYR A 119 4.79 2.03 10.45
CA TYR A 119 3.66 2.71 11.10
C TYR A 119 3.23 3.98 10.38
N GLN A 120 4.15 4.95 10.26
CA GLN A 120 3.76 6.29 9.81
C GLN A 120 3.21 6.32 8.38
N PRO A 121 3.90 5.73 7.37
CA PRO A 121 3.37 5.76 6.01
C PRO A 121 2.07 4.95 5.87
N THR A 122 1.92 3.84 6.60
CA THR A 122 0.66 3.08 6.64
C THR A 122 -0.48 3.92 7.19
N LEU A 123 -0.28 4.61 8.32
CA LEU A 123 -1.30 5.47 8.92
C LEU A 123 -1.68 6.63 8.01
N ASP A 124 -0.70 7.28 7.38
CA ASP A 124 -0.93 8.43 6.49
C ASP A 124 -1.75 8.03 5.26
N VAL A 125 -1.47 6.86 4.67
CA VAL A 125 -2.30 6.33 3.57
C VAL A 125 -3.70 5.99 4.02
N LEU A 126 -3.88 5.33 5.16
CA LEU A 126 -5.22 5.00 5.68
C LEU A 126 -6.05 6.26 5.93
N ASN A 127 -5.46 7.34 6.46
CA ASN A 127 -6.11 8.63 6.66
C ASN A 127 -6.51 9.29 5.33
N MET A 128 -5.69 9.16 4.29
CA MET A 128 -6.04 9.64 2.95
C MET A 128 -7.18 8.80 2.35
N LEU A 129 -7.06 7.47 2.41
CA LEU A 129 -8.05 6.55 1.82
C LEU A 129 -9.42 6.66 2.49
N GLU A 130 -9.51 6.97 3.79
CA GLU A 130 -10.79 7.24 4.47
C GLU A 130 -11.64 8.26 3.69
N LYS A 131 -10.99 9.28 3.15
CA LYS A 131 -11.66 10.41 2.47
C LYS A 131 -12.09 10.08 1.04
N ILE A 132 -11.35 9.21 0.34
CA ILE A 132 -11.50 9.00 -1.10
C ILE A 132 -11.91 7.58 -1.50
N ILE A 133 -11.86 6.60 -0.58
CA ILE A 133 -12.34 5.25 -0.88
C ILE A 133 -13.87 5.24 -0.98
N VAL A 134 -14.38 4.64 -2.04
CA VAL A 134 -15.83 4.57 -2.28
C VAL A 134 -16.51 3.57 -1.36
N ASN A 135 -17.83 3.70 -1.20
CA ASN A 135 -18.61 2.71 -0.46
C ASN A 135 -18.44 1.30 -1.08
N LYS A 136 -18.26 0.28 -0.25
CA LYS A 136 -17.87 -1.10 -0.60
C LYS A 136 -16.45 -1.23 -1.17
N GLY A 137 -15.68 -0.15 -1.26
CA GLY A 137 -14.27 -0.18 -1.64
C GLY A 137 -13.44 -0.99 -0.64
N ILE A 138 -12.37 -1.59 -1.11
CA ILE A 138 -11.54 -2.53 -0.36
C ILE A 138 -10.11 -1.99 -0.25
N ILE A 139 -9.55 -2.08 0.95
CA ILE A 139 -8.14 -1.85 1.23
C ILE A 139 -7.56 -3.18 1.73
N ILE A 140 -6.50 -3.66 1.10
CA ILE A 140 -5.68 -4.75 1.62
C ILE A 140 -4.43 -4.11 2.23
N VAL A 141 -4.12 -4.45 3.48
CA VAL A 141 -2.89 -4.02 4.14
C VAL A 141 -2.05 -5.27 4.41
N ASP A 142 -0.89 -5.33 3.76
CA ASP A 142 0.07 -6.42 3.90
C ASP A 142 0.89 -6.27 5.19
N ASP A 143 1.63 -7.31 5.53
CA ASP A 143 2.51 -7.38 6.69
C ASP A 143 1.86 -7.03 8.05
N TYR A 144 0.53 -7.19 8.14
CA TYR A 144 -0.18 -7.00 9.39
C TYR A 144 0.28 -7.99 10.46
N ASP A 145 0.96 -7.49 11.50
CA ASP A 145 1.54 -8.28 12.59
C ASP A 145 2.62 -9.28 12.13
N PHE A 146 3.38 -8.94 11.10
CA PHE A 146 4.40 -9.82 10.52
C PHE A 146 5.81 -9.25 10.67
N PHE A 147 6.27 -8.40 9.76
CA PHE A 147 7.64 -7.87 9.73
C PHE A 147 7.95 -6.93 10.89
N SER A 148 7.09 -5.93 11.10
CA SER A 148 7.21 -4.95 12.20
C SER A 148 5.92 -4.86 13.02
N THR A 149 6.00 -4.23 14.20
CA THR A 149 4.80 -3.90 15.00
C THR A 149 4.04 -2.71 14.41
N GLY A 150 4.67 -1.93 13.56
CA GLY A 150 4.18 -0.65 13.09
C GLY A 150 2.89 -0.74 12.29
N VAL A 151 2.83 -1.66 11.31
CA VAL A 151 1.65 -1.84 10.46
C VAL A 151 0.41 -2.19 11.29
N LYS A 152 0.55 -3.16 12.22
CA LYS A 152 -0.54 -3.54 13.11
C LYS A 152 -0.99 -2.37 13.98
N THR A 153 -0.05 -1.65 14.57
CA THR A 153 -0.35 -0.50 15.43
C THR A 153 -1.09 0.59 14.66
N ALA A 154 -0.68 0.88 13.42
CA ALA A 154 -1.35 1.84 12.55
C ALA A 154 -2.79 1.42 12.23
N VAL A 155 -2.96 0.18 11.75
CA VAL A 155 -4.27 -0.36 11.39
C VAL A 155 -5.21 -0.39 12.59
N ASP A 156 -4.77 -0.94 13.73
CA ASP A 156 -5.61 -1.08 14.93
C ASP A 156 -6.05 0.29 15.47
N SER A 157 -5.15 1.26 15.52
CA SER A 157 -5.47 2.61 15.97
C SER A 157 -6.44 3.32 15.03
N TRP A 158 -6.27 3.13 13.72
CA TRP A 158 -7.11 3.75 12.70
C TRP A 158 -8.51 3.10 12.65
N ILE A 159 -8.59 1.77 12.67
CA ILE A 159 -9.88 1.06 12.61
C ILE A 159 -10.73 1.32 13.85
N ASN A 160 -10.13 1.43 15.03
CA ASN A 160 -10.83 1.76 16.25
C ASN A 160 -11.54 3.13 16.18
N LYS A 161 -10.97 4.10 15.46
CA LYS A 161 -11.58 5.41 15.22
C LYS A 161 -12.65 5.38 14.13
N ASN A 162 -12.62 4.38 13.25
CA ASN A 162 -13.41 4.32 12.03
C ASN A 162 -14.35 3.10 11.96
N LYS A 163 -14.57 2.38 13.06
CA LYS A 163 -15.36 1.14 13.13
C LYS A 163 -16.82 1.28 12.64
N GLU A 164 -17.39 2.48 12.71
CA GLU A 164 -18.73 2.75 12.18
C GLU A 164 -18.79 2.84 10.65
N LYS A 165 -17.63 3.04 10.00
CA LYS A 165 -17.51 3.20 8.55
C LYS A 165 -16.86 2.01 7.85
N PHE A 166 -16.09 1.20 8.59
CA PHE A 166 -15.27 0.14 8.02
C PHE A 166 -15.38 -1.16 8.81
N THR A 167 -15.31 -2.28 8.09
CA THR A 167 -15.10 -3.61 8.65
C THR A 167 -13.67 -4.05 8.39
N ILE A 168 -13.15 -4.96 9.22
CA ILE A 168 -11.81 -5.53 9.08
C ILE A 168 -11.87 -7.05 9.21
N LYS A 169 -11.12 -7.76 8.39
CA LYS A 169 -10.91 -9.21 8.46
C LYS A 169 -9.43 -9.52 8.31
N GLN A 170 -8.85 -10.16 9.32
CA GLN A 170 -7.46 -10.65 9.23
C GLN A 170 -7.43 -12.00 8.51
N ILE A 171 -6.42 -12.16 7.65
CA ILE A 171 -6.02 -13.41 7.02
C ILE A 171 -4.59 -13.69 7.45
N LYS A 172 -4.37 -14.83 8.08
CA LYS A 172 -3.04 -15.25 8.56
C LYS A 172 -2.70 -16.61 7.97
N THR A 173 -1.50 -16.72 7.43
CA THR A 173 -0.90 -17.96 6.95
C THR A 173 0.39 -18.24 7.71
N SER A 174 1.08 -19.33 7.40
CA SER A 174 2.42 -19.60 7.94
C SER A 174 3.50 -18.66 7.39
N LEU A 175 3.25 -17.99 6.26
CA LEU A 175 4.25 -17.21 5.52
C LEU A 175 3.93 -15.71 5.47
N SER A 176 2.71 -15.31 5.80
CA SER A 176 2.29 -13.91 5.75
C SER A 176 1.07 -13.65 6.62
N SER A 177 0.84 -12.39 6.94
CA SER A 177 -0.37 -11.92 7.61
C SER A 177 -0.79 -10.61 6.97
N PHE A 178 -2.05 -10.50 6.54
CA PHE A 178 -2.62 -9.27 6.00
C PHE A 178 -4.04 -9.06 6.49
N VAL A 179 -4.55 -7.86 6.33
CA VAL A 179 -5.95 -7.54 6.64
C VAL A 179 -6.66 -7.02 5.41
N ILE A 180 -7.94 -7.35 5.32
CA ILE A 180 -8.89 -6.81 4.36
C ILE A 180 -9.79 -5.85 5.13
N ILE A 181 -9.78 -4.58 4.72
CA ILE A 181 -10.62 -3.52 5.26
C ILE A 181 -11.63 -3.14 4.18
N GLN A 182 -12.92 -3.09 4.54
CA GLN A 182 -13.96 -2.70 3.61
C GLN A 182 -14.78 -1.55 4.15
N LYS A 183 -15.01 -0.52 3.31
CA LYS A 183 -15.92 0.57 3.63
C LYS A 183 -17.36 0.11 3.53
N ILE A 184 -18.15 0.35 4.55
CA ILE A 184 -19.56 -0.07 4.63
C ILE A 184 -20.55 1.10 4.58
N ARG A 185 -20.06 2.34 4.75
CA ARG A 185 -20.86 3.58 4.68
C ARG A 185 -20.05 4.72 4.09
#